data_f62a2d5cddba50ab6936fec801778d15
#
_entry.id   f62a2d5cddba50ab6936fec801778d15
#
_cell.length_a   1.000
_cell.length_b   1.000
_cell.length_c   1.000
_cell.angle_alpha   90.00
_cell.angle_beta   90.00
_cell.angle_gamma   90.00
#
_symmetry.space_group_name_H-M   'P 1'
#
loop_
_entity.id
_entity.type
_entity.pdbx_description
1 polymer ?
#
loop_
_entity_poly.entity_id
_entity_poly.type
_entity_poly.pdbx_seq_one_letter_code
_entity_poly.pdbx_strand_id
1 'polypeptide(L)' 'MRKHDAWGKPIPRVGDIVQSLPLKDDPGTVVKILQVNANGAWVVAVKWFTWDGGRTTEEYITELELVSEA' A
#
# COMPACT_ATOMS: atom_id res chain seq x y z
N MET A 1 -14.79 -10.23 -3.16
CA MET A 1 -14.50 -9.92 -1.75
C MET A 1 -13.01 -9.65 -1.58
N ARG A 2 -12.67 -8.59 -0.87
CA ARG A 2 -11.27 -8.24 -0.65
C ARG A 2 -10.66 -9.11 0.45
N LYS A 3 -9.42 -9.55 0.24
CA LYS A 3 -8.69 -10.29 1.26
C LYS A 3 -8.22 -9.35 2.37
N HIS A 4 -8.03 -9.91 3.55
CA HIS A 4 -7.52 -9.20 4.72
C HIS A 4 -6.27 -9.90 5.22
N ASP A 5 -5.38 -9.13 5.87
CA ASP A 5 -4.20 -9.69 6.51
C ASP A 5 -4.54 -10.34 7.85
N ALA A 6 -3.50 -10.79 8.57
CA ALA A 6 -3.69 -11.46 9.85
C ALA A 6 -4.28 -10.55 10.92
N TRP A 7 -4.22 -9.23 10.72
CA TRP A 7 -4.76 -8.24 11.65
C TRP A 7 -6.10 -7.68 11.20
N GLY A 8 -6.70 -8.25 10.15
CA GLY A 8 -7.99 -7.82 9.65
C GLY A 8 -7.95 -6.58 8.77
N LYS A 9 -6.79 -6.12 8.38
CA LYS A 9 -6.66 -4.96 7.50
C LYS A 9 -6.84 -5.37 6.04
N PRO A 10 -7.65 -4.63 5.25
CA PRO A 10 -7.82 -4.96 3.84
C PRO A 10 -6.50 -4.90 3.08
N ILE A 11 -6.23 -5.90 2.27
CA ILE A 11 -5.01 -5.97 1.46
C ILE A 11 -5.28 -5.18 0.17
N PRO A 12 -4.48 -4.13 -0.13
CA PRO A 12 -4.65 -3.38 -1.37
C PRO A 12 -4.41 -4.26 -2.60
N ARG A 13 -5.00 -3.87 -3.71
CA ARG A 13 -4.78 -4.50 -5.00
C ARG A 13 -4.04 -3.56 -5.93
N VAL A 14 -3.41 -4.12 -6.95
CA VAL A 14 -2.73 -3.31 -7.96
C VAL A 14 -3.74 -2.33 -8.56
N GLY A 15 -3.36 -1.06 -8.63
CA GLY A 15 -4.22 0.02 -9.11
C GLY A 15 -4.93 0.78 -8.01
N ASP A 16 -5.00 0.25 -6.80
CA ASP A 16 -5.59 0.97 -5.67
C ASP A 16 -4.75 2.20 -5.33
N ILE A 17 -5.42 3.24 -4.86
CA ILE A 17 -4.77 4.45 -4.37
C ILE A 17 -4.66 4.35 -2.86
N VAL A 18 -3.46 4.57 -2.35
CA VAL A 18 -3.17 4.51 -0.91
C VAL A 18 -2.45 5.77 -0.48
N GLN A 19 -2.41 6.01 0.82
CA GLN A 19 -1.57 7.05 1.39
C GLN A 19 -0.87 6.53 2.62
N SER A 20 0.31 7.10 2.91
CA SER A 20 1.06 6.75 4.11
C SER A 20 0.37 7.36 5.33
N LEU A 21 0.19 6.57 6.38
CA LEU A 21 -0.41 7.08 7.61
C LEU A 21 0.38 8.25 8.21
N PRO A 22 1.73 8.22 8.21
CA PRO A 22 2.50 9.38 8.68
C PRO A 22 2.51 10.58 7.74
N LEU A 23 2.35 10.35 6.42
CA LEU A 23 2.47 11.41 5.40
C LEU A 23 1.23 11.40 4.51
N LYS A 24 0.14 11.93 5.05
CA LYS A 24 -1.18 11.81 4.41
C LYS A 24 -1.36 12.68 3.17
N ASP A 25 -0.43 13.57 2.87
CA ASP A 25 -0.60 14.55 1.81
C ASP A 25 -0.18 14.07 0.43
N ASP A 26 0.42 12.89 0.34
CA ASP A 26 0.95 12.40 -0.93
C ASP A 26 0.45 10.99 -1.23
N PRO A 27 -0.67 10.87 -1.95
CA PRO A 27 -1.17 9.55 -2.31
C PRO A 27 -0.27 8.85 -3.30
N GLY A 28 -0.39 7.54 -3.37
CA GLY A 28 0.34 6.72 -4.30
C GLY A 28 -0.51 5.60 -4.84
N THR A 29 -0.07 5.02 -5.95
CA THR A 29 -0.74 3.89 -6.60
C THR A 29 0.00 2.61 -6.28
N VAL A 30 -0.72 1.59 -5.86
CA VAL A 30 -0.14 0.26 -5.68
C VAL A 30 0.18 -0.31 -7.05
N VAL A 31 1.44 -0.64 -7.28
CA VAL A 31 1.88 -1.15 -8.58
C VAL A 31 2.25 -2.63 -8.54
N LYS A 32 2.46 -3.19 -7.36
CA LYS A 32 2.81 -4.60 -7.23
C LYS A 32 2.51 -5.09 -5.82
N ILE A 33 2.01 -6.31 -5.72
CA ILE A 33 1.84 -6.99 -4.44
C ILE A 33 3.07 -7.87 -4.23
N LEU A 34 3.75 -7.68 -3.12
CA LEU A 34 4.94 -8.44 -2.80
C LEU A 34 4.60 -9.54 -1.80
N GLN A 35 5.57 -10.36 -1.54
CA GLN A 35 5.38 -11.56 -0.73
C GLN A 35 5.09 -11.21 0.72
N VAL A 36 4.21 -12.00 1.35
CA VAL A 36 3.98 -11.94 2.79
C VAL A 36 5.24 -12.39 3.50
N ASN A 37 5.69 -11.64 4.51
CA ASN A 37 6.86 -12.06 5.29
C ASN A 37 6.48 -13.14 6.32
N ALA A 38 7.48 -13.62 7.07
CA ALA A 38 7.30 -14.71 8.02
C ALA A 38 6.30 -14.40 9.13
N ASN A 39 6.03 -13.11 9.39
CA ASN A 39 5.08 -12.69 10.41
C ASN A 39 3.66 -12.49 9.87
N GLY A 40 3.43 -12.80 8.61
CA GLY A 40 2.13 -12.59 7.97
C GLY A 40 1.89 -11.16 7.53
N ALA A 41 2.89 -10.30 7.57
CA ALA A 41 2.76 -8.92 7.12
C ALA A 41 2.90 -8.86 5.60
N TRP A 42 1.98 -8.14 4.97
CA TRP A 42 2.00 -7.95 3.53
C TRP A 42 2.77 -6.69 3.17
N VAL A 43 3.49 -6.76 2.05
CA VAL A 43 4.28 -5.65 1.53
C VAL A 43 3.81 -5.38 0.11
N VAL A 44 3.69 -4.10 -0.23
CA VAL A 44 3.31 -3.68 -1.58
C VAL A 44 4.30 -2.63 -2.08
N ALA A 45 4.51 -2.59 -3.38
CA ALA A 45 5.26 -1.51 -4.01
C ALA A 45 4.28 -0.40 -4.37
N VAL A 46 4.59 0.82 -3.97
CA VAL A 46 3.73 1.99 -4.17
C VAL A 46 4.51 3.02 -4.96
N LYS A 47 3.93 3.49 -6.04
CA LYS A 47 4.46 4.63 -6.79
C LYS A 47 3.76 5.89 -6.31
N TRP A 48 4.50 6.76 -5.65
CA TRP A 48 3.96 7.99 -5.08
C TRP A 48 3.78 9.04 -6.16
N PHE A 49 2.74 9.87 -6.03
CA PHE A 49 2.40 10.82 -7.09
C PHE A 49 3.39 11.96 -7.19
N THR A 50 3.75 12.56 -6.06
CA THR A 50 4.61 13.73 -6.05
C THR A 50 5.90 13.53 -5.27
N TRP A 51 5.90 12.63 -4.30
CA TRP A 51 7.05 12.44 -3.43
C TRP A 51 8.26 11.99 -4.24
N ASP A 52 9.33 12.76 -4.11
CA ASP A 52 10.61 12.48 -4.75
C ASP A 52 10.47 12.21 -6.25
N GLY A 53 9.64 13.02 -6.93
CA GLY A 53 9.47 12.92 -8.38
C GLY A 53 8.73 11.68 -8.85
N GLY A 54 7.90 11.09 -8.02
CA GLY A 54 7.17 9.88 -8.39
C GLY A 54 7.91 8.60 -8.05
N ARG A 55 8.63 8.61 -6.94
CA ARG A 55 9.40 7.47 -6.48
C ARG A 55 8.53 6.27 -6.15
N THR A 56 9.05 5.07 -6.42
CA THR A 56 8.42 3.81 -6.02
C THR A 56 9.16 3.26 -4.80
N THR A 57 8.40 2.93 -3.76
CA THR A 57 8.95 2.34 -2.54
C THR A 57 8.17 1.08 -2.17
N GLU A 58 8.77 0.24 -1.33
CA GLU A 58 8.11 -0.93 -0.77
C GLU A 58 7.63 -0.58 0.64
N GLU A 59 6.33 -0.80 0.88
CA GLU A 59 5.69 -0.42 2.13
C GLU A 59 4.91 -1.57 2.73
N TYR A 60 4.93 -1.68 4.07
CA TYR A 60 4.02 -2.58 4.76
C TYR A 60 2.61 -2.01 4.70
N ILE A 61 1.62 -2.86 4.42
CA ILE A 61 0.23 -2.37 4.34
C ILE A 61 -0.28 -1.82 5.66
N THR A 62 0.33 -2.22 6.78
CA THR A 62 -0.05 -1.68 8.09
C THR A 62 0.25 -0.19 8.23
N GLU A 63 1.13 0.34 7.38
CA GLU A 63 1.48 1.76 7.38
C GLU A 63 0.76 2.55 6.29
N LEU A 64 -0.16 1.90 5.60
CA LEU A 64 -0.90 2.51 4.50
C LEU A 64 -2.38 2.58 4.82
N GLU A 65 -3.05 3.56 4.23
CA GLU A 65 -4.48 3.69 4.28
C GLU A 65 -5.03 3.65 2.86
N LEU A 66 -6.07 2.86 2.63
CA LEU A 66 -6.72 2.79 1.32
C LEU A 66 -7.55 4.05 1.10
N VAL A 67 -7.26 4.76 0.02
CA VAL A 67 -7.97 5.98 -0.34
C VAL A 67 -9.05 5.69 -1.37
N SER A 68 -8.70 4.93 -2.40
CA SER A 68 -9.64 4.63 -3.48
C SER A 68 -9.32 3.27 -4.08
N GLU A 69 -10.32 2.48 -4.33
CA GLU A 69 -10.17 1.19 -4.99
C GLU A 69 -10.09 1.36 -6.50
N ALA A 70 -9.29 0.48 -7.10
CA ALA A 70 -9.16 0.47 -8.56
C ALA A 70 -10.47 0.12 -9.24
#